data_431d3bd451e4d8e2f1f5a125cb1d1b48
#
_entry.id   431d3bd451e4d8e2f1f5a125cb1d1b48
#
_cell.length_a   1.000
_cell.length_b   1.000
_cell.length_c   1.000
_cell.angle_alpha   90.00
_cell.angle_beta   90.00
_cell.angle_gamma   90.00
#
_symmetry.space_group_name_H-M   'P 1'
#
loop_
_entity.id
_entity.type
_entity.pdbx_description
1 polymer ?
#
loop_
_entity_poly.entity_id
_entity_poly.type
_entity_poly.pdbx_seq_one_letter_code
_entity_poly.pdbx_strand_id
1 'polypeptide(L)'
;VIAALGKQGFPVAKAYALCTDDAVIGAAFYIMSMEEGRVFWDPTLPSQTPDARLKIFTSKIETLARLHTFDPEKIGLGDFGKPGNYFARQVDRWTKQYRASETQHIPEFEKLAEWLPKTVPPQARASVVHGDYRLDNMIFHATEPRVQAVLDWELSTLGDPMADFTY
;
A
#
# COMPACT_ATOMS: atom_id res chain seq x y z
N VAL A 1 11.10 2.15 3.50
CA VAL A 1 9.96 1.48 4.16
C VAL A 1 10.26 -0.02 4.37
N ILE A 2 10.58 -0.81 3.32
CA ILE A 2 10.78 -2.27 3.42
C ILE A 2 11.86 -2.68 4.43
N ALA A 3 12.99 -1.95 4.49
CA ALA A 3 14.06 -2.24 5.45
C ALA A 3 13.61 -2.03 6.92
N ALA A 4 12.78 -1.02 7.18
CA ALA A 4 12.24 -0.74 8.51
C ALA A 4 11.22 -1.82 8.92
N LEU A 5 10.28 -2.14 8.04
CA LEU A 5 9.26 -3.17 8.27
C LEU A 5 9.88 -4.58 8.40
N GLY A 6 10.87 -4.90 7.58
CA GLY A 6 11.59 -6.18 7.65
C GLY A 6 12.29 -6.41 9.00
N LYS A 7 12.86 -5.37 9.61
CA LYS A 7 13.44 -5.42 10.98
C LYS A 7 12.41 -5.78 12.05
N GLN A 8 11.13 -5.49 11.80
CA GLN A 8 10.01 -5.83 12.69
C GLN A 8 9.41 -7.22 12.36
N GLY A 9 10.03 -7.96 11.46
CA GLY A 9 9.55 -9.26 11.00
C GLY A 9 8.25 -9.17 10.17
N PHE A 10 7.89 -7.99 9.66
CA PHE A 10 6.77 -7.87 8.74
C PHE A 10 7.11 -8.57 7.40
N PRO A 11 6.15 -9.22 6.72
CA PRO A 11 6.40 -9.95 5.48
C PRO A 11 6.69 -8.99 4.33
N VAL A 12 7.96 -8.72 4.10
CA VAL A 12 8.51 -7.96 2.98
C VAL A 12 9.81 -8.60 2.51
N ALA A 13 10.18 -8.36 1.26
CA ALA A 13 11.48 -8.78 0.77
C ALA A 13 12.61 -8.14 1.58
N LYS A 14 13.68 -8.90 1.80
CA LYS A 14 14.86 -8.41 2.52
C LYS A 14 15.62 -7.41 1.64
N ALA A 15 15.70 -6.15 2.07
CA ALA A 15 16.52 -5.16 1.39
C ALA A 15 18.01 -5.40 1.69
N TYR A 16 18.85 -5.50 0.65
CA TYR A 16 20.29 -5.70 0.76
C TYR A 16 21.06 -4.41 0.58
N ALA A 17 20.75 -3.62 -0.44
CA ALA A 17 21.46 -2.39 -0.78
C ALA A 17 20.54 -1.38 -1.47
N LEU A 18 20.87 -0.10 -1.31
CA LEU A 18 20.31 1.02 -2.08
C LEU A 18 21.45 1.72 -2.79
N CYS A 19 21.35 1.90 -4.10
CA CYS A 19 22.25 2.71 -4.91
C CYS A 19 21.50 3.97 -5.37
N THR A 20 22.04 5.13 -5.04
CA THR A 20 21.51 6.44 -5.44
C THR A 20 22.38 7.12 -6.49
N ASP A 21 23.42 6.43 -6.98
CA ASP A 21 24.30 6.89 -8.05
C ASP A 21 23.71 6.49 -9.41
N ASP A 22 23.17 7.46 -10.12
CA ASP A 22 22.59 7.27 -11.45
C ASP A 22 23.63 6.87 -12.51
N ALA A 23 24.92 7.07 -12.25
CA ALA A 23 25.99 6.69 -13.19
C ALA A 23 26.12 5.15 -13.34
N VAL A 24 25.58 4.36 -12.39
CA VAL A 24 25.71 2.89 -12.41
C VAL A 24 24.83 2.26 -13.48
N ILE A 25 23.53 2.59 -13.52
CA ILE A 25 22.57 2.02 -14.48
C ILE A 25 21.62 3.06 -15.10
N GLY A 26 21.87 4.35 -14.89
CA GLY A 26 21.02 5.44 -15.40
C GLY A 26 19.89 5.86 -14.48
N ALA A 27 19.72 5.21 -13.31
CA ALA A 27 18.70 5.53 -12.33
C ALA A 27 19.08 4.98 -10.95
N ALA A 28 18.53 5.56 -9.89
CA ALA A 28 18.63 4.99 -8.55
C ALA A 28 17.91 3.63 -8.51
N PHE A 29 18.48 2.65 -7.79
CA PHE A 29 17.92 1.31 -7.64
C PHE A 29 18.21 0.72 -6.26
N TYR A 30 17.47 -0.32 -5.91
CA TYR A 30 17.78 -1.13 -4.73
C TYR A 30 17.79 -2.62 -5.06
N ILE A 31 18.52 -3.37 -4.25
CA ILE A 31 18.65 -4.83 -4.35
C ILE A 31 17.91 -5.45 -3.17
N MET A 32 17.03 -6.39 -3.46
CA MET A 32 16.27 -7.13 -2.44
C MET A 32 16.28 -8.63 -2.72
N SER A 33 15.85 -9.44 -1.74
CA SER A 33 15.63 -10.88 -1.96
C SER A 33 14.53 -11.09 -3.01
N MET A 34 14.70 -12.14 -3.80
CA MET A 34 13.63 -12.71 -4.59
C MET A 34 12.75 -13.57 -3.67
N GLU A 35 11.46 -13.28 -3.64
CA GLU A 35 10.50 -14.05 -2.86
C GLU A 35 9.77 -15.03 -3.77
N GLU A 36 9.78 -16.31 -3.39
CA GLU A 36 9.09 -17.36 -4.14
C GLU A 36 7.72 -17.64 -3.53
N GLY A 37 6.71 -17.91 -4.38
CA GLY A 37 5.37 -18.18 -3.91
C GLY A 37 4.31 -18.01 -4.99
N ARG A 38 3.06 -17.83 -4.56
CA ARG A 38 1.90 -17.67 -5.45
C ARG A 38 1.44 -16.21 -5.46
N VAL A 39 1.19 -15.67 -6.64
CA VAL A 39 0.49 -14.38 -6.82
C VAL A 39 -0.91 -14.65 -7.35
N PHE A 40 -1.90 -14.01 -6.78
CA PHE A 40 -3.29 -14.10 -7.20
C PHE A 40 -3.71 -12.86 -7.97
N TRP A 41 -3.72 -12.96 -9.29
CA TRP A 41 -4.07 -11.86 -10.19
C TRP A 41 -5.58 -11.59 -10.23
N ASP A 42 -6.41 -12.64 -10.10
CA ASP A 42 -7.85 -12.51 -10.04
C ASP A 42 -8.31 -12.48 -8.57
N PRO A 43 -8.83 -11.35 -8.07
CA PRO A 43 -9.24 -11.21 -6.68
C PRO A 43 -10.46 -12.07 -6.32
N THR A 44 -11.19 -12.61 -7.29
CA THR A 44 -12.31 -13.54 -7.04
C THR A 44 -11.83 -14.95 -6.68
N LEU A 45 -10.53 -15.25 -6.91
CA LEU A 45 -9.89 -16.54 -6.62
C LEU A 45 -10.69 -17.73 -7.19
N PRO A 46 -11.00 -17.77 -8.50
CA PRO A 46 -11.94 -18.72 -9.08
C PRO A 46 -11.45 -20.18 -8.95
N SER A 47 -10.15 -20.42 -8.89
CA SER A 47 -9.55 -21.75 -8.73
C SER A 47 -9.49 -22.23 -7.27
N GLN A 48 -9.91 -21.43 -6.30
CA GLN A 48 -9.85 -21.75 -4.88
C GLN A 48 -11.21 -22.18 -4.35
N THR A 49 -11.20 -23.14 -3.42
CA THR A 49 -12.41 -23.52 -2.67
C THR A 49 -12.86 -22.35 -1.76
N PRO A 50 -14.14 -22.30 -1.34
CA PRO A 50 -14.61 -21.27 -0.40
C PRO A 50 -13.78 -21.19 0.89
N ASP A 51 -13.39 -22.32 1.47
CA ASP A 51 -12.53 -22.38 2.66
C ASP A 51 -11.12 -21.83 2.39
N ALA A 52 -10.53 -22.17 1.25
CA ALA A 52 -9.23 -21.65 0.86
C ALA A 52 -9.28 -20.12 0.62
N ARG A 53 -10.34 -19.62 -0.01
CA ARG A 53 -10.57 -18.18 -0.18
C ARG A 53 -10.65 -17.46 1.16
N LEU A 54 -11.45 -17.99 2.08
CA LEU A 54 -11.56 -17.43 3.43
C LEU A 54 -10.18 -17.33 4.11
N LYS A 55 -9.38 -18.38 4.08
CA LYS A 55 -8.04 -18.40 4.69
C LYS A 55 -7.08 -17.40 4.03
N ILE A 56 -7.12 -17.26 2.69
CA ILE A 56 -6.29 -16.30 1.95
C ILE A 56 -6.67 -14.87 2.36
N PHE A 57 -7.97 -14.53 2.34
CA PHE A 57 -8.41 -13.20 2.75
C PHE A 57 -8.18 -12.93 4.24
N THR A 58 -8.34 -13.91 5.11
CA THR A 58 -7.98 -13.79 6.53
C THR A 58 -6.52 -13.41 6.68
N SER A 59 -5.61 -14.14 6.03
CA SER A 59 -4.18 -13.83 6.07
C SER A 59 -3.85 -12.44 5.51
N LYS A 60 -4.52 -12.02 4.41
CA LYS A 60 -4.40 -10.65 3.87
C LYS A 60 -4.77 -9.61 4.92
N ILE A 61 -5.93 -9.76 5.58
CA ILE A 61 -6.44 -8.78 6.55
C ILE A 61 -5.61 -8.78 7.84
N GLU A 62 -5.17 -9.94 8.33
CA GLU A 62 -4.28 -10.03 9.49
C GLU A 62 -2.94 -9.33 9.21
N THR A 63 -2.40 -9.48 8.00
CA THR A 63 -1.18 -8.79 7.58
C THR A 63 -1.39 -7.28 7.54
N LEU A 64 -2.53 -6.81 7.01
CA LEU A 64 -2.89 -5.38 7.01
C LEU A 64 -3.03 -4.83 8.43
N ALA A 65 -3.77 -5.53 9.27
CA ALA A 65 -3.95 -5.13 10.67
C ALA A 65 -2.59 -5.00 11.38
N ARG A 66 -1.68 -5.94 11.14
CA ARG A 66 -0.32 -5.89 11.67
C ARG A 66 0.46 -4.67 11.15
N LEU A 67 0.37 -4.34 9.85
CA LEU A 67 0.99 -3.14 9.28
C LEU A 67 0.53 -1.89 10.01
N HIS A 68 -0.77 -1.76 10.21
CA HIS A 68 -1.37 -0.59 10.83
C HIS A 68 -1.18 -0.51 12.35
N THR A 69 -0.66 -1.55 13.02
CA THR A 69 -0.33 -1.51 14.46
C THR A 69 1.07 -0.98 14.75
N PHE A 70 1.95 -0.89 13.77
CA PHE A 70 3.27 -0.30 13.98
C PHE A 70 3.16 1.18 14.31
N ASP A 71 3.94 1.60 15.29
CA ASP A 71 4.19 3.00 15.60
C ASP A 71 5.29 3.50 14.65
N PRO A 72 5.00 4.42 13.70
CA PRO A 72 5.98 4.86 12.72
C PRO A 72 7.26 5.44 13.33
N GLU A 73 7.14 6.19 14.43
CA GLU A 73 8.30 6.77 15.13
C GLU A 73 9.23 5.67 15.65
N LYS A 74 8.66 4.65 16.31
CA LYS A 74 9.44 3.55 16.90
C LYS A 74 10.16 2.67 15.90
N ILE A 75 9.64 2.58 14.68
CA ILE A 75 10.26 1.77 13.61
C ILE A 75 11.13 2.59 12.67
N GLY A 76 11.36 3.90 12.97
CA GLY A 76 12.23 4.77 12.20
C GLY A 76 11.60 5.27 10.90
N LEU A 77 10.27 5.42 10.86
CA LEU A 77 9.50 5.96 9.73
C LEU A 77 8.72 7.22 10.10
N GLY A 78 9.08 7.92 11.17
CA GLY A 78 8.39 9.14 11.62
C GLY A 78 8.41 10.27 10.59
N ASP A 79 9.44 10.34 9.76
CA ASP A 79 9.62 11.30 8.67
C ASP A 79 9.21 10.76 7.28
N PHE A 80 8.68 9.54 7.20
CA PHE A 80 8.34 8.87 5.95
C PHE A 80 7.17 9.52 5.19
N GLY A 81 6.44 10.42 5.81
CA GLY A 81 5.35 11.17 5.20
C GLY A 81 4.84 12.28 6.09
N LYS A 82 3.87 13.04 5.60
CA LYS A 82 3.24 14.11 6.39
C LYS A 82 2.11 13.50 7.25
N PRO A 83 2.20 13.52 8.56
CA PRO A 83 1.10 13.10 9.42
C PRO A 83 -0.10 14.07 9.29
N GLY A 84 -1.31 13.57 9.47
CA GLY A 84 -2.54 14.36 9.47
C GLY A 84 -3.08 14.75 8.09
N ASN A 85 -4.38 15.00 8.05
CA ASN A 85 -5.13 15.45 6.86
C ASN A 85 -4.92 14.56 5.61
N TYR A 86 -4.72 13.26 5.80
CA TYR A 86 -4.38 12.35 4.69
C TYR A 86 -5.44 12.40 3.58
N PHE A 87 -6.72 12.19 3.91
CA PHE A 87 -7.78 12.17 2.92
C PHE A 87 -7.94 13.51 2.19
N ALA A 88 -7.85 14.63 2.89
CA ALA A 88 -7.92 15.94 2.25
C ALA A 88 -6.79 16.14 1.23
N ARG A 89 -5.56 15.70 1.58
CA ARG A 89 -4.43 15.75 0.64
C ARG A 89 -4.63 14.84 -0.57
N GLN A 90 -5.21 13.64 -0.37
CA GLN A 90 -5.50 12.72 -1.49
C GLN A 90 -6.56 13.29 -2.42
N VAL A 91 -7.65 13.83 -1.88
CA VAL A 91 -8.69 14.49 -2.68
C VAL A 91 -8.10 15.64 -3.51
N ASP A 92 -7.30 16.52 -2.91
CA ASP A 92 -6.65 17.62 -3.62
C ASP A 92 -5.69 17.10 -4.70
N ARG A 93 -4.82 16.15 -4.36
CA ARG A 93 -3.85 15.55 -5.30
C ARG A 93 -4.53 14.94 -6.51
N TRP A 94 -5.51 14.05 -6.28
CA TRP A 94 -6.16 13.32 -7.37
C TRP A 94 -7.07 14.21 -8.21
N THR A 95 -7.72 15.22 -7.60
CA THR A 95 -8.47 16.23 -8.35
C THR A 95 -7.58 17.04 -9.29
N LYS A 96 -6.41 17.47 -8.81
CA LYS A 96 -5.42 18.19 -9.64
C LYS A 96 -4.89 17.30 -10.77
N GLN A 97 -4.58 16.05 -10.47
CA GLN A 97 -4.07 15.11 -11.47
C GLN A 97 -5.12 14.82 -12.55
N TYR A 98 -6.37 14.58 -12.15
CA TYR A 98 -7.47 14.40 -13.11
C TYR A 98 -7.59 15.60 -14.05
N ARG A 99 -7.67 16.83 -13.51
CA ARG A 99 -7.79 18.04 -14.34
C ARG A 99 -6.58 18.26 -15.26
N ALA A 100 -5.40 17.87 -14.84
CA ALA A 100 -4.19 17.96 -15.68
C ALA A 100 -4.17 16.92 -16.81
N SER A 101 -4.89 15.80 -16.68
CA SER A 101 -4.98 14.72 -17.67
C SER A 101 -6.35 14.60 -18.32
N GLU A 102 -7.26 15.55 -18.09
CA GLU A 102 -8.62 15.53 -18.61
C GLU A 102 -8.62 15.54 -20.15
N THR A 103 -9.20 14.50 -20.74
CA THR A 103 -9.41 14.39 -22.18
C THR A 103 -10.88 14.60 -22.57
N GLN A 104 -11.78 14.44 -21.61
CA GLN A 104 -13.21 14.63 -21.75
C GLN A 104 -13.77 15.16 -20.43
N HIS A 105 -14.63 16.19 -20.53
CA HIS A 105 -15.31 16.73 -19.36
C HIS A 105 -16.37 15.76 -18.83
N ILE A 106 -16.26 15.40 -17.53
CA ILE A 106 -17.17 14.51 -16.82
C ILE A 106 -17.85 15.30 -15.69
N PRO A 107 -19.10 15.78 -15.88
CA PRO A 107 -19.78 16.62 -14.90
C PRO A 107 -19.96 15.96 -13.52
N GLU A 108 -20.09 14.63 -13.48
CA GLU A 108 -20.22 13.86 -12.25
C GLU A 108 -18.93 13.90 -11.44
N PHE A 109 -17.77 13.91 -12.11
CA PHE A 109 -16.47 14.05 -11.44
C PHE A 109 -16.33 15.42 -10.80
N GLU A 110 -16.72 16.49 -11.48
CA GLU A 110 -16.65 17.84 -10.92
C GLU A 110 -17.54 17.97 -9.67
N LYS A 111 -18.77 17.44 -9.71
CA LYS A 111 -19.64 17.39 -8.52
C LYS A 111 -19.01 16.63 -7.37
N LEU A 112 -18.33 15.50 -7.66
CA LEU A 112 -17.62 14.72 -6.66
C LEU A 112 -16.40 15.50 -6.09
N ALA A 113 -15.62 16.13 -6.96
CA ALA A 113 -14.47 16.95 -6.58
C ALA A 113 -14.84 18.15 -5.70
N GLU A 114 -16.05 18.73 -5.88
CA GLU A 114 -16.58 19.79 -5.04
C GLU A 114 -17.16 19.26 -3.71
N TRP A 115 -17.71 18.06 -3.69
CA TRP A 115 -18.36 17.46 -2.53
C TRP A 115 -17.37 16.85 -1.55
N LEU A 116 -16.36 16.10 -2.04
CA LEU A 116 -15.39 15.38 -1.21
C LEU A 116 -14.69 16.28 -0.18
N PRO A 117 -14.18 17.47 -0.52
CA PRO A 117 -13.50 18.33 0.47
C PRO A 117 -14.39 18.74 1.65
N LYS A 118 -15.72 18.78 1.44
CA LYS A 118 -16.71 19.18 2.47
C LYS A 118 -17.09 18.02 3.39
N THR A 119 -16.74 16.77 3.01
CA THR A 119 -17.18 15.55 3.69
C THR A 119 -16.03 14.68 4.17
N VAL A 120 -14.79 15.16 4.04
CA VAL A 120 -13.60 14.45 4.54
C VAL A 120 -13.75 14.15 6.04
N PRO A 121 -13.67 12.89 6.47
CA PRO A 121 -13.73 12.54 7.87
C PRO A 121 -12.47 13.01 8.60
N PRO A 122 -12.58 13.30 9.92
CA PRO A 122 -11.39 13.58 10.73
C PRO A 122 -10.49 12.35 10.77
N GLN A 123 -9.17 12.57 10.58
CA GLN A 123 -8.19 11.49 10.70
C GLN A 123 -8.05 11.08 12.16
N ALA A 124 -8.32 9.81 12.47
CA ALA A 124 -8.25 9.29 13.83
C ALA A 124 -6.82 9.02 14.29
N ARG A 125 -5.96 8.54 13.38
CA ARG A 125 -4.54 8.26 13.65
C ARG A 125 -3.72 8.28 12.36
N ALA A 126 -2.39 8.31 12.50
CA ALA A 126 -1.47 8.05 11.41
C ALA A 126 -0.84 6.67 11.59
N SER A 127 -0.70 5.93 10.50
CA SER A 127 0.04 4.68 10.41
C SER A 127 0.81 4.61 9.10
N VAL A 128 1.66 3.62 8.94
CA VAL A 128 2.20 3.29 7.62
C VAL A 128 1.06 2.75 6.78
N VAL A 129 0.77 3.42 5.67
CA VAL A 129 -0.22 3.04 4.66
C VAL A 129 0.51 2.52 3.45
N HIS A 130 0.05 1.40 2.88
CA HIS A 130 0.62 0.82 1.66
C HIS A 130 0.23 1.66 0.44
N GLY A 131 -1.04 2.02 0.33
CA GLY A 131 -1.60 2.86 -0.74
C GLY A 131 -2.07 2.10 -1.97
N ASP A 132 -1.74 0.80 -2.09
CA ASP A 132 -2.22 -0.11 -3.13
C ASP A 132 -2.28 -1.57 -2.62
N TYR A 133 -3.00 -1.80 -1.51
CA TYR A 133 -3.00 -3.07 -0.78
C TYR A 133 -3.93 -4.11 -1.43
N ARG A 134 -3.48 -4.70 -2.55
CA ARG A 134 -4.23 -5.68 -3.36
C ARG A 134 -3.60 -7.07 -3.31
N LEU A 135 -4.36 -8.11 -3.70
CA LEU A 135 -3.87 -9.50 -3.75
C LEU A 135 -2.71 -9.70 -4.73
N ASP A 136 -2.72 -9.02 -5.85
CA ASP A 136 -1.69 -9.07 -6.87
C ASP A 136 -0.37 -8.37 -6.44
N ASN A 137 -0.44 -7.51 -5.41
CA ASN A 137 0.74 -6.94 -4.74
C ASN A 137 1.21 -7.79 -3.54
N MET A 138 0.86 -9.08 -3.52
CA MET A 138 1.26 -10.02 -2.47
C MET A 138 1.75 -11.33 -3.03
N ILE A 139 2.82 -11.83 -2.43
CA ILE A 139 3.26 -13.21 -2.62
C ILE A 139 2.76 -14.04 -1.44
N PHE A 140 2.00 -15.08 -1.74
CA PHE A 140 1.56 -16.06 -0.76
C PHE A 140 2.50 -17.26 -0.78
N HIS A 141 2.65 -17.93 0.35
CA HIS A 141 3.42 -19.16 0.45
C HIS A 141 2.96 -20.19 -0.60
N ALA A 142 3.89 -21.01 -1.09
CA ALA A 142 3.64 -21.93 -2.20
C ALA A 142 2.44 -22.87 -1.96
N THR A 143 2.22 -23.31 -0.72
CA THR A 143 1.17 -24.26 -0.36
C THR A 143 0.21 -23.76 0.72
N GLU A 144 0.67 -22.87 1.62
CA GLU A 144 -0.12 -22.33 2.72
C GLU A 144 -0.88 -21.05 2.32
N PRO A 145 -2.00 -20.73 2.97
CA PRO A 145 -2.74 -19.48 2.72
C PRO A 145 -2.11 -18.28 3.46
N ARG A 146 -0.79 -18.24 3.60
CA ARG A 146 -0.04 -17.24 4.36
C ARG A 146 0.62 -16.24 3.41
N VAL A 147 0.50 -14.94 3.73
CA VAL A 147 1.27 -13.90 3.04
C VAL A 147 2.76 -14.10 3.34
N GLN A 148 3.55 -14.25 2.28
CA GLN A 148 5.00 -14.41 2.31
C GLN A 148 5.70 -13.06 2.20
N ALA A 149 5.23 -12.22 1.28
CA ALA A 149 5.73 -10.87 1.11
C ALA A 149 4.64 -9.92 0.57
N VAL A 150 4.65 -8.68 1.05
CA VAL A 150 3.90 -7.57 0.47
C VAL A 150 4.87 -6.78 -0.40
N LEU A 151 4.45 -6.49 -1.63
CA LEU A 151 5.24 -5.87 -2.69
C LEU A 151 4.68 -4.48 -3.03
N ASP A 152 5.40 -3.74 -3.88
CA ASP A 152 4.96 -2.49 -4.50
C ASP A 152 4.64 -1.36 -3.51
N TRP A 153 5.67 -0.94 -2.78
CA TRP A 153 5.59 0.10 -1.74
C TRP A 153 5.74 1.53 -2.27
N GLU A 154 5.63 1.76 -3.59
CA GLU A 154 5.88 3.07 -4.20
C GLU A 154 4.86 4.14 -3.79
N LEU A 155 3.60 3.74 -3.49
CA LEU A 155 2.55 4.64 -3.03
C LEU A 155 2.49 4.77 -1.50
N SER A 156 3.36 4.05 -0.79
CA SER A 156 3.35 4.02 0.67
C SER A 156 3.72 5.37 1.30
N THR A 157 3.11 5.66 2.43
CA THR A 157 3.32 6.92 3.17
C THR A 157 2.80 6.80 4.60
N LEU A 158 2.89 7.88 5.37
CA LEU A 158 2.11 8.04 6.60
C LEU A 158 0.71 8.57 6.28
N GLY A 159 -0.31 7.83 6.68
CA GLY A 159 -1.69 8.16 6.35
C GLY A 159 -2.71 7.55 7.32
N ASP A 160 -3.97 7.69 6.96
CA ASP A 160 -5.06 7.04 7.69
C ASP A 160 -5.16 5.57 7.28
N PRO A 161 -5.16 4.61 8.22
CA PRO A 161 -5.21 3.17 7.93
C PRO A 161 -6.46 2.75 7.15
N MET A 162 -7.55 3.52 7.22
CA MET A 162 -8.77 3.23 6.47
C MET A 162 -8.55 3.31 4.95
N ALA A 163 -7.52 4.01 4.48
CA ALA A 163 -7.19 4.10 3.07
C ALA A 163 -6.89 2.72 2.44
N ASP A 164 -6.11 1.89 3.13
CA ASP A 164 -5.79 0.53 2.66
C ASP A 164 -6.97 -0.44 2.84
N PHE A 165 -7.79 -0.21 3.88
CA PHE A 165 -8.92 -1.09 4.19
C PHE A 165 -10.07 -0.95 3.20
N THR A 166 -10.27 0.25 2.67
CA THR A 166 -11.39 0.58 1.75
C THR A 166 -11.04 0.41 0.28
N TYR A 167 -9.85 -0.06 -0.02
CA TYR A 167 -9.33 -0.24 -1.37
C TYR A 167 -9.76 -1.58 -2.00
#